data_9ac5256bc81cb2b0aa5f8d681fc341be
#
_entry.id   9ac5256bc81cb2b0aa5f8d681fc341be
#
_cell.length_a   1.000
_cell.length_b   1.000
_cell.length_c   1.000
_cell.angle_alpha   90.00
_cell.angle_beta   90.00
_cell.angle_gamma   90.00
#
_symmetry.space_group_name_H-M   'P 1'
#
loop_
_entity.id
_entity.type
_entity.pdbx_description
1 polymer ?
#
loop_
_entity_poly.entity_id
_entity_poly.type
_entity_poly.pdbx_seq_one_letter_code
_entity_poly.pdbx_strand_id
1 'polypeptide(L)'
;MARAQRGVSRYIAEMKNWFAFFIGLLFSATAHAAPQVFDIDWNDSARERTLPLKIRVPDGDARVPLVIFSHGLGGSREGGKAWGEHWSAHGYLVIHIQHPGSDESLWKEPGEGAPKQRLSRGATPEQLLGRVDDVRFVIDELTRLQSKPDVPAWAKRADLSRIAMTGHSFGARTTMALAGERFPGPIKTVADPRITAFIAFSPTVQGAKKTWSERYGSMAKPFLSVTGTIDGDAMGTGSNPKNRAAVFDAQNTGEKYRVIFADGDHSVFGGGSIRDATWINRVMGESFESTSAAAAKVIHDKTSVITLTFLDAYLKGDASAKSWLDGDAAKVLGDAGEWSYK
;
A
#
# COMPACT_ATOMS: atom_id res chain seq x y z
N MET A 1 1.58 53.39 -35.78
CA MET A 1 2.67 52.79 -35.01
C MET A 1 2.60 53.05 -33.48
N ALA A 2 1.76 53.92 -32.96
CA ALA A 2 1.68 54.23 -31.53
C ALA A 2 0.77 53.37 -30.65
N ARG A 3 -0.03 52.46 -31.26
CA ARG A 3 -0.97 51.57 -30.52
C ARG A 3 -0.37 50.22 -30.13
N ALA A 4 0.68 49.75 -30.81
CA ALA A 4 1.37 48.48 -30.53
C ALA A 4 2.34 48.56 -29.36
N GLN A 5 2.90 49.71 -29.11
CA GLN A 5 3.88 49.90 -27.98
C GLN A 5 3.24 49.99 -26.60
N ARG A 6 1.93 50.31 -26.49
CA ARG A 6 1.24 50.37 -25.17
C ARG A 6 0.79 49.00 -24.65
N GLY A 7 0.66 48.01 -25.52
CA GLY A 7 0.30 46.65 -25.11
C GLY A 7 1.43 45.87 -24.45
N VAL A 8 2.65 46.06 -24.96
CA VAL A 8 3.84 45.34 -24.47
C VAL A 8 4.29 45.86 -23.10
N SER A 9 4.14 47.15 -22.84
CA SER A 9 4.51 47.75 -21.55
C SER A 9 3.60 47.34 -20.40
N ARG A 10 2.30 47.06 -20.68
CA ARG A 10 1.37 46.56 -19.67
C ARG A 10 1.61 45.09 -19.34
N TYR A 11 1.97 44.29 -20.33
CA TYR A 11 2.29 42.87 -20.15
C TYR A 11 3.54 42.63 -19.31
N ILE A 12 4.55 43.52 -19.47
CA ILE A 12 5.81 43.45 -18.69
C ILE A 12 5.59 43.94 -17.24
N ALA A 13 4.68 44.88 -17.00
CA ALA A 13 4.32 45.34 -15.66
C ALA A 13 3.53 44.31 -14.85
N GLU A 14 2.63 43.55 -15.51
CA GLU A 14 1.88 42.48 -14.87
C GLU A 14 2.77 41.26 -14.58
N MET A 15 3.72 40.92 -15.43
CA MET A 15 4.71 39.86 -15.15
C MET A 15 5.62 40.18 -13.96
N LYS A 16 5.96 41.44 -13.74
CA LYS A 16 6.80 41.84 -12.58
C LYS A 16 6.06 41.72 -11.25
N ASN A 17 4.75 41.86 -11.22
CA ASN A 17 3.95 41.66 -10.01
C ASN A 17 3.69 40.19 -9.68
N TRP A 18 3.77 39.28 -10.64
CA TRP A 18 3.70 37.83 -10.40
C TRP A 18 5.00 37.27 -9.81
N PHE A 19 6.16 37.92 -10.13
CA PHE A 19 7.45 37.52 -9.56
C PHE A 19 7.67 38.02 -8.11
N ALA A 20 6.94 39.03 -7.66
CA ALA A 20 7.06 39.56 -6.30
C ALA A 20 6.27 38.77 -5.24
N PHE A 21 5.38 37.87 -5.64
CA PHE A 21 4.59 37.00 -4.70
C PHE A 21 5.25 35.63 -4.43
N PHE A 22 6.39 35.34 -5.07
CA PHE A 22 7.13 34.08 -4.91
C PHE A 22 8.34 34.15 -3.97
N ILE A 23 8.55 35.30 -3.30
CA ILE A 23 9.63 35.45 -2.32
C ILE A 23 8.99 35.50 -0.93
N GLY A 24 8.80 34.37 -0.32
CA GLY A 24 8.30 34.32 1.07
C GLY A 24 8.10 32.94 1.68
N LEU A 25 8.27 31.86 0.93
CA LEU A 25 8.34 30.52 1.50
C LEU A 25 9.76 29.97 1.30
N LEU A 26 10.68 30.47 2.11
CA LEU A 26 11.87 29.69 2.46
C LEU A 26 11.37 28.43 3.18
N PHE A 27 10.97 27.40 2.41
CA PHE A 27 11.08 26.05 2.91
C PHE A 27 12.55 25.87 3.27
N SER A 28 12.85 26.00 4.56
CA SER A 28 14.03 25.36 5.10
C SER A 28 13.86 23.89 4.77
N ALA A 29 14.38 23.46 3.64
CA ALA A 29 14.63 22.06 3.38
C ALA A 29 15.65 21.65 4.44
N THR A 30 15.15 21.28 5.62
CA THR A 30 15.94 20.49 6.55
C THR A 30 16.30 19.27 5.73
N ALA A 31 17.58 19.14 5.38
CA ALA A 31 18.11 17.93 4.78
C ALA A 31 17.78 16.79 5.76
N HIS A 32 16.67 16.10 5.53
CA HIS A 32 16.34 14.92 6.29
C HIS A 32 17.38 13.87 5.92
N ALA A 33 18.05 13.31 6.92
CA ALA A 33 18.91 12.17 6.69
C ALA A 33 18.07 11.05 6.06
N ALA A 34 18.71 10.24 5.23
CA ALA A 34 18.02 9.11 4.62
C ALA A 34 17.48 8.17 5.71
N PRO A 35 16.28 7.59 5.52
CA PRO A 35 15.74 6.63 6.48
C PRO A 35 16.73 5.50 6.74
N GLN A 36 16.86 5.08 8.00
CA GLN A 36 17.62 3.88 8.32
C GLN A 36 16.87 2.66 7.83
N VAL A 37 17.57 1.76 7.14
CA VAL A 37 16.97 0.52 6.62
C VAL A 37 17.80 -0.65 7.11
N PHE A 38 17.15 -1.66 7.68
CA PHE A 38 17.81 -2.89 8.10
C PHE A 38 16.88 -4.08 8.03
N ASP A 39 17.45 -5.24 7.92
CA ASP A 39 16.78 -6.52 7.91
C ASP A 39 16.92 -7.17 9.30
N ILE A 40 15.85 -7.80 9.76
CA ILE A 40 15.83 -8.55 11.01
C ILE A 40 14.92 -9.77 10.85
N ASP A 41 15.28 -10.85 11.51
CA ASP A 41 14.46 -12.04 11.56
C ASP A 41 13.89 -12.18 12.98
N TRP A 42 12.56 -12.23 13.10
CA TRP A 42 11.87 -12.49 14.35
C TRP A 42 11.36 -13.91 14.42
N ASN A 43 11.60 -14.56 15.55
CA ASN A 43 11.22 -15.94 15.76
C ASN A 43 9.94 -16.03 16.62
N ASP A 44 8.84 -16.47 16.02
CA ASP A 44 7.62 -16.87 16.72
C ASP A 44 7.75 -18.32 17.16
N SER A 45 8.26 -18.50 18.38
CA SER A 45 8.49 -19.83 18.94
C SER A 45 7.20 -20.62 19.19
N ALA A 46 6.06 -19.94 19.37
CA ALA A 46 4.77 -20.59 19.59
C ALA A 46 4.24 -21.26 18.31
N ARG A 47 4.59 -20.72 17.15
CA ARG A 47 4.22 -21.25 15.84
C ARG A 47 5.40 -21.90 15.11
N GLU A 48 6.58 -22.01 15.74
CA GLU A 48 7.83 -22.50 15.13
C GLU A 48 8.13 -21.82 13.78
N ARG A 49 7.98 -20.48 13.76
CA ARG A 49 7.98 -19.70 12.53
C ARG A 49 8.93 -18.50 12.61
N THR A 50 9.89 -18.44 11.73
CA THR A 50 10.77 -17.28 11.59
C THR A 50 10.21 -16.32 10.53
N LEU A 51 10.05 -15.05 10.89
CA LEU A 51 9.55 -13.99 10.04
C LEU A 51 10.69 -13.05 9.64
N PRO A 52 11.16 -13.10 8.37
CA PRO A 52 12.07 -12.11 7.86
C PRO A 52 11.34 -10.77 7.68
N LEU A 53 11.89 -9.70 8.26
CA LEU A 53 11.36 -8.36 8.22
C LEU A 53 12.37 -7.41 7.59
N LYS A 54 11.87 -6.41 6.85
CA LYS A 54 12.63 -5.21 6.48
C LYS A 54 12.00 -4.02 7.17
N ILE A 55 12.82 -3.30 7.93
CA ILE A 55 12.39 -2.16 8.73
C ILE A 55 12.99 -0.90 8.13
N ARG A 56 12.14 0.11 7.91
CA ARG A 56 12.51 1.44 7.47
C ARG A 56 12.12 2.42 8.56
N VAL A 57 13.12 3.06 9.15
CA VAL A 57 12.95 4.03 10.24
C VAL A 57 13.17 5.42 9.69
N PRO A 58 12.20 6.33 9.79
CA PRO A 58 12.36 7.69 9.32
C PRO A 58 13.44 8.43 10.12
N ASP A 59 13.94 9.54 9.62
CA ASP A 59 14.85 10.41 10.35
C ASP A 59 14.24 10.98 11.64
N GLY A 60 15.08 11.44 12.58
CA GLY A 60 14.70 12.06 13.86
C GLY A 60 14.41 11.04 14.97
N ASP A 61 13.95 11.53 16.15
CA ASP A 61 13.79 10.75 17.37
C ASP A 61 12.34 10.64 17.86
N ALA A 62 11.42 11.37 17.24
CA ALA A 62 10.02 11.38 17.63
C ALA A 62 9.33 10.03 17.42
N ARG A 63 8.30 9.76 18.21
CA ARG A 63 7.37 8.65 17.95
C ARG A 63 6.58 8.94 16.67
N VAL A 64 6.49 7.94 15.81
CA VAL A 64 5.89 8.04 14.47
C VAL A 64 4.88 6.91 14.23
N PRO A 65 3.86 7.13 13.41
CA PRO A 65 2.92 6.08 13.07
C PRO A 65 3.60 4.88 12.40
N LEU A 66 3.03 3.69 12.60
CA LEU A 66 3.50 2.43 12.04
C LEU A 66 2.70 2.07 10.78
N VAL A 67 3.40 1.72 9.72
CA VAL A 67 2.81 1.12 8.50
C VAL A 67 3.36 -0.29 8.32
N ILE A 68 2.49 -1.27 8.22
CA ILE A 68 2.86 -2.66 7.98
C ILE A 68 2.52 -3.01 6.52
N PHE A 69 3.46 -3.59 5.79
CA PHE A 69 3.29 -4.02 4.41
C PHE A 69 3.39 -5.54 4.27
N SER A 70 2.39 -6.15 3.63
CA SER A 70 2.33 -7.56 3.28
C SER A 70 2.48 -7.74 1.76
N HIS A 71 3.46 -8.53 1.34
CA HIS A 71 3.76 -8.76 -0.08
C HIS A 71 2.72 -9.65 -0.78
N GLY A 72 2.70 -9.63 -2.11
CA GLY A 72 1.94 -10.54 -2.96
C GLY A 72 2.40 -12.00 -2.83
N LEU A 73 1.66 -12.95 -3.39
CA LEU A 73 2.04 -14.36 -3.42
C LEU A 73 3.40 -14.53 -4.13
N GLY A 74 4.30 -15.30 -3.52
CA GLY A 74 5.64 -15.52 -4.04
C GLY A 74 6.60 -14.33 -3.90
N GLY A 75 6.20 -13.26 -3.18
CA GLY A 75 7.05 -12.11 -2.90
C GLY A 75 7.94 -12.28 -1.67
N SER A 76 8.56 -11.19 -1.24
CA SER A 76 9.44 -11.17 -0.07
C SER A 76 9.31 -9.85 0.69
N ARG A 77 10.12 -9.66 1.74
CA ARG A 77 10.24 -8.37 2.46
C ARG A 77 10.70 -7.20 1.57
N GLU A 78 11.10 -7.46 0.32
CA GLU A 78 11.38 -6.41 -0.68
C GLU A 78 10.10 -5.91 -1.37
N GLY A 79 8.99 -6.61 -1.29
CA GLY A 79 7.71 -6.18 -1.85
C GLY A 79 7.27 -4.86 -1.26
N GLY A 80 6.71 -3.96 -2.08
CA GLY A 80 6.29 -2.63 -1.66
C GLY A 80 7.43 -1.64 -1.43
N LYS A 81 8.64 -1.92 -1.94
CA LYS A 81 9.83 -1.08 -1.73
C LYS A 81 9.57 0.40 -2.02
N ALA A 82 9.01 0.73 -3.18
CA ALA A 82 8.76 2.13 -3.56
C ALA A 82 7.83 2.84 -2.56
N TRP A 83 6.81 2.15 -2.10
CA TRP A 83 5.85 2.67 -1.11
C TRP A 83 6.53 2.87 0.25
N GLY A 84 7.24 1.86 0.73
CA GLY A 84 7.95 1.93 2.01
C GLY A 84 9.04 2.99 2.05
N GLU A 85 9.79 3.19 0.95
CA GLU A 85 10.76 4.27 0.80
C GLU A 85 10.10 5.65 0.87
N HIS A 86 9.00 5.81 0.14
CA HIS A 86 8.26 7.07 0.15
C HIS A 86 7.68 7.38 1.53
N TRP A 87 6.97 6.44 2.17
CA TRP A 87 6.36 6.67 3.47
C TRP A 87 7.41 6.91 4.57
N SER A 88 8.51 6.16 4.57
CA SER A 88 9.56 6.36 5.57
C SER A 88 10.28 7.70 5.41
N ALA A 89 10.48 8.19 4.19
CA ALA A 89 10.99 9.53 3.96
C ALA A 89 10.05 10.64 4.45
N HIS A 90 8.76 10.32 4.70
CA HIS A 90 7.75 11.26 5.17
C HIS A 90 7.29 11.00 6.62
N GLY A 91 8.13 10.36 7.43
CA GLY A 91 7.93 10.25 8.87
C GLY A 91 7.05 9.08 9.31
N TYR A 92 7.06 7.97 8.59
CA TYR A 92 6.44 6.72 8.98
C TYR A 92 7.48 5.65 9.27
N LEU A 93 7.33 4.90 10.35
CA LEU A 93 8.06 3.65 10.52
C LEU A 93 7.36 2.57 9.68
N VAL A 94 8.11 1.91 8.79
CA VAL A 94 7.53 0.91 7.88
C VAL A 94 8.15 -0.45 8.14
N ILE A 95 7.30 -1.47 8.30
CA ILE A 95 7.73 -2.87 8.45
C ILE A 95 7.15 -3.67 7.29
N HIS A 96 8.03 -4.22 6.46
CA HIS A 96 7.68 -5.18 5.43
C HIS A 96 7.85 -6.59 5.98
N ILE A 97 6.79 -7.38 5.96
CA ILE A 97 6.80 -8.77 6.45
C ILE A 97 6.96 -9.72 5.27
N GLN A 98 7.93 -10.63 5.36
CA GLN A 98 7.95 -11.82 4.50
C GLN A 98 7.19 -12.94 5.21
N HIS A 99 6.30 -13.60 4.47
CA HIS A 99 5.40 -14.62 4.99
C HIS A 99 5.83 -16.01 4.52
N PRO A 100 6.56 -16.80 5.32
CA PRO A 100 6.97 -18.15 4.97
C PRO A 100 5.80 -19.02 4.54
N GLY A 101 6.02 -19.88 3.53
CA GLY A 101 4.98 -20.75 2.95
C GLY A 101 4.10 -20.08 1.89
N SER A 102 4.21 -18.76 1.71
CA SER A 102 3.55 -18.00 0.64
C SER A 102 4.47 -16.95 0.03
N ASP A 103 5.75 -17.04 0.29
CA ASP A 103 6.82 -16.16 -0.12
C ASP A 103 7.62 -16.69 -1.31
N GLU A 104 8.74 -16.05 -1.60
CA GLU A 104 9.63 -16.38 -2.72
C GLU A 104 10.27 -17.77 -2.65
N SER A 105 10.29 -18.43 -1.49
CA SER A 105 10.76 -19.81 -1.36
C SER A 105 9.97 -20.78 -2.25
N LEU A 106 8.69 -20.48 -2.51
CA LEU A 106 7.83 -21.29 -3.38
C LEU A 106 8.37 -21.45 -4.81
N TRP A 107 9.21 -20.53 -5.29
CA TRP A 107 9.73 -20.59 -6.66
C TRP A 107 11.25 -20.52 -6.74
N LYS A 108 11.93 -20.00 -5.71
CA LYS A 108 13.40 -19.96 -5.64
C LYS A 108 13.99 -21.29 -5.20
N GLU A 109 13.35 -21.97 -4.26
CA GLU A 109 13.85 -23.22 -3.73
C GLU A 109 13.47 -24.42 -4.62
N PRO A 110 14.30 -25.45 -4.70
CA PRO A 110 13.94 -26.70 -5.35
C PRO A 110 12.68 -27.31 -4.71
N GLY A 111 11.79 -27.87 -5.52
CA GLY A 111 10.56 -28.49 -5.02
C GLY A 111 9.80 -29.19 -6.13
N GLU A 112 8.87 -30.07 -5.75
CA GLU A 112 8.03 -30.81 -6.69
C GLU A 112 7.05 -29.92 -7.46
N GLY A 113 6.94 -30.14 -8.75
CA GLY A 113 6.02 -29.47 -9.66
C GLY A 113 6.58 -28.18 -10.26
N ALA A 114 5.88 -27.69 -11.27
CA ALA A 114 6.22 -26.43 -11.95
C ALA A 114 6.08 -25.24 -10.99
N PRO A 115 6.82 -24.13 -11.18
CA PRO A 115 6.71 -22.95 -10.34
C PRO A 115 5.27 -22.44 -10.14
N LYS A 116 4.44 -22.45 -11.18
CA LYS A 116 3.01 -22.08 -11.12
C LYS A 116 2.23 -22.95 -10.12
N GLN A 117 2.46 -24.28 -10.14
CA GLN A 117 1.81 -25.20 -9.20
C GLN A 117 2.26 -24.96 -7.76
N ARG A 118 3.55 -24.69 -7.56
CA ARG A 118 4.07 -24.37 -6.23
C ARG A 118 3.50 -23.07 -5.69
N LEU A 119 3.41 -22.04 -6.51
CA LEU A 119 2.78 -20.77 -6.15
C LEU A 119 1.30 -20.96 -5.77
N SER A 120 0.54 -21.78 -6.52
CA SER A 120 -0.86 -22.02 -6.19
C SER A 120 -1.07 -22.67 -4.82
N ARG A 121 -0.11 -23.51 -4.35
CA ARG A 121 -0.11 -24.09 -3.00
C ARG A 121 0.07 -23.04 -1.88
N GLY A 122 0.68 -21.90 -2.20
CA GLY A 122 0.84 -20.79 -1.27
C GLY A 122 -0.38 -19.88 -1.16
N ALA A 123 -1.41 -20.07 -1.97
CA ALA A 123 -2.62 -19.21 -2.01
C ALA A 123 -3.83 -19.85 -1.31
N THR A 124 -3.63 -20.53 -0.19
CA THR A 124 -4.68 -21.24 0.53
C THR A 124 -5.28 -20.41 1.67
N PRO A 125 -6.47 -20.78 2.18
CA PRO A 125 -7.04 -20.15 3.38
C PRO A 125 -6.12 -20.25 4.60
N GLU A 126 -5.41 -21.36 4.79
CA GLU A 126 -4.47 -21.59 5.88
C GLU A 126 -3.29 -20.59 5.79
N GLN A 127 -2.76 -20.37 4.59
CA GLN A 127 -1.71 -19.38 4.37
C GLN A 127 -2.21 -17.96 4.60
N LEU A 128 -3.47 -17.66 4.25
CA LEU A 128 -4.08 -16.36 4.58
C LEU A 128 -4.15 -16.15 6.10
N LEU A 129 -4.61 -17.16 6.86
CA LEU A 129 -4.67 -17.10 8.33
C LEU A 129 -3.26 -16.99 8.92
N GLY A 130 -2.30 -17.75 8.41
CA GLY A 130 -0.90 -17.65 8.81
C GLY A 130 -0.33 -16.23 8.64
N ARG A 131 -0.66 -15.55 7.52
CA ARG A 131 -0.27 -14.15 7.29
C ARG A 131 -0.93 -13.17 8.26
N VAL A 132 -2.21 -13.39 8.58
CA VAL A 132 -2.91 -12.60 9.61
C VAL A 132 -2.20 -12.72 10.95
N ASP A 133 -1.84 -13.94 11.34
CA ASP A 133 -1.13 -14.19 12.60
C ASP A 133 0.31 -13.66 12.57
N ASP A 134 0.98 -13.65 11.41
CA ASP A 134 2.28 -12.98 11.26
C ASP A 134 2.19 -11.48 11.53
N VAL A 135 1.14 -10.80 11.03
CA VAL A 135 0.93 -9.37 11.31
C VAL A 135 0.65 -9.13 12.79
N ARG A 136 -0.19 -9.96 13.41
CA ARG A 136 -0.48 -9.88 14.86
C ARG A 136 0.77 -10.09 15.69
N PHE A 137 1.57 -11.09 15.36
CA PHE A 137 2.84 -11.37 16.02
C PHE A 137 3.78 -10.16 15.94
N VAL A 138 3.89 -9.49 14.78
CA VAL A 138 4.73 -8.29 14.64
C VAL A 138 4.26 -7.17 15.58
N ILE A 139 2.96 -6.93 15.70
CA ILE A 139 2.42 -5.91 16.62
C ILE A 139 2.64 -6.32 18.09
N ASP A 140 2.43 -7.61 18.41
CA ASP A 140 2.63 -8.15 19.77
C ASP A 140 4.10 -8.06 20.17
N GLU A 141 5.02 -8.42 19.28
CA GLU A 141 6.46 -8.36 19.53
C GLU A 141 6.96 -6.92 19.70
N LEU A 142 6.47 -5.97 18.90
CA LEU A 142 6.74 -4.55 19.12
C LEU A 142 6.25 -4.08 20.50
N THR A 143 5.05 -4.49 20.90
CA THR A 143 4.48 -4.17 22.22
C THR A 143 5.36 -4.75 23.33
N ARG A 144 5.79 -6.01 23.18
CA ARG A 144 6.69 -6.69 24.11
C ARG A 144 8.06 -6.01 24.20
N LEU A 145 8.62 -5.61 23.05
CA LEU A 145 9.90 -4.89 23.02
C LEU A 145 9.80 -3.55 23.73
N GLN A 146 8.73 -2.79 23.49
CA GLN A 146 8.53 -1.48 24.13
C GLN A 146 8.35 -1.54 25.66
N SER A 147 8.00 -2.69 26.21
CA SER A 147 7.91 -2.89 27.67
C SER A 147 9.27 -3.20 28.34
N LYS A 148 10.33 -3.43 27.55
CA LYS A 148 11.66 -3.77 28.08
C LYS A 148 12.52 -2.55 28.32
N PRO A 149 13.41 -2.58 29.35
CA PRO A 149 14.33 -1.46 29.65
C PRO A 149 15.32 -1.21 28.51
N ASP A 150 15.76 -2.26 27.83
CA ASP A 150 16.77 -2.28 26.76
C ASP A 150 16.15 -2.28 25.35
N VAL A 151 14.96 -1.70 25.22
CA VAL A 151 14.26 -1.64 23.91
C VAL A 151 15.12 -0.92 22.87
N PRO A 152 15.27 -1.47 21.65
CA PRO A 152 15.98 -0.82 20.56
C PRO A 152 15.40 0.58 20.26
N ALA A 153 16.26 1.56 20.02
CA ALA A 153 15.86 2.96 19.81
C ALA A 153 14.79 3.09 18.72
N TRP A 154 14.91 2.38 17.61
CA TRP A 154 13.94 2.39 16.53
C TRP A 154 12.56 1.86 16.97
N ALA A 155 12.53 0.81 17.80
CA ALA A 155 11.27 0.19 18.25
C ALA A 155 10.50 1.12 19.21
N LYS A 156 11.21 1.93 20.04
CA LYS A 156 10.59 2.98 20.87
C LYS A 156 9.80 3.99 20.05
N ARG A 157 10.22 4.22 18.82
CA ARG A 157 9.63 5.23 17.92
C ARG A 157 8.32 4.79 17.31
N ALA A 158 8.02 3.49 17.25
CA ALA A 158 6.74 3.00 16.72
C ALA A 158 5.59 3.44 17.64
N ASP A 159 4.65 4.21 17.09
CA ASP A 159 3.41 4.54 17.79
C ASP A 159 2.34 3.47 17.50
N LEU A 160 2.19 2.54 18.41
CA LEU A 160 1.27 1.42 18.29
C LEU A 160 -0.21 1.81 18.46
N SER A 161 -0.51 3.07 18.76
CA SER A 161 -1.87 3.59 18.71
C SER A 161 -2.30 4.07 17.30
N ARG A 162 -1.35 4.17 16.37
CA ARG A 162 -1.54 4.66 15.00
C ARG A 162 -0.91 3.71 14.00
N ILE A 163 -1.62 2.62 13.69
CA ILE A 163 -1.15 1.55 12.80
C ILE A 163 -1.98 1.52 11.53
N ALA A 164 -1.31 1.53 10.38
CA ALA A 164 -1.91 1.16 9.10
C ALA A 164 -1.45 -0.22 8.65
N MET A 165 -2.38 -1.01 8.11
CA MET A 165 -2.08 -2.25 7.39
C MET A 165 -2.21 -2.03 5.90
N THR A 166 -1.18 -2.47 5.18
CA THR A 166 -1.12 -2.34 3.72
C THR A 166 -0.67 -3.64 3.08
N GLY A 167 -0.96 -3.82 1.80
CA GLY A 167 -0.45 -4.98 1.09
C GLY A 167 -0.91 -5.06 -0.35
N HIS A 168 -0.17 -5.83 -1.15
CA HIS A 168 -0.41 -6.03 -2.56
C HIS A 168 -0.92 -7.45 -2.84
N SER A 169 -1.92 -7.60 -3.71
CA SER A 169 -2.40 -8.91 -4.19
C SER A 169 -2.82 -9.84 -3.04
N PHE A 170 -2.10 -10.92 -2.77
CA PHE A 170 -2.35 -11.77 -1.61
C PHE A 170 -2.14 -11.01 -0.28
N GLY A 171 -1.22 -10.03 -0.25
CA GLY A 171 -1.11 -9.07 0.85
C GLY A 171 -2.33 -8.15 0.99
N ALA A 172 -2.98 -7.77 -0.11
CA ALA A 172 -4.26 -7.06 -0.06
C ALA A 172 -5.37 -7.92 0.53
N ARG A 173 -5.37 -9.24 0.28
CA ARG A 173 -6.26 -10.20 0.95
C ARG A 173 -6.02 -10.22 2.46
N THR A 174 -4.75 -10.23 2.89
CA THR A 174 -4.38 -10.13 4.30
C THR A 174 -4.88 -8.81 4.91
N THR A 175 -4.73 -7.70 4.19
CA THR A 175 -5.23 -6.37 4.59
C THR A 175 -6.75 -6.37 4.76
N MET A 176 -7.52 -6.92 3.81
CA MET A 176 -8.97 -7.01 3.88
C MET A 176 -9.44 -7.89 5.04
N ALA A 177 -8.76 -9.02 5.28
CA ALA A 177 -9.04 -9.92 6.39
C ALA A 177 -8.91 -9.20 7.74
N LEU A 178 -7.81 -8.47 7.95
CA LEU A 178 -7.54 -7.69 9.15
C LEU A 178 -8.46 -6.45 9.27
N ALA A 179 -8.97 -5.93 8.16
CA ALA A 179 -9.94 -4.84 8.14
C ALA A 179 -11.37 -5.27 8.54
N GLY A 180 -11.63 -6.56 8.65
CA GLY A 180 -12.92 -7.08 9.08
C GLY A 180 -13.74 -7.75 7.99
N GLU A 181 -13.12 -8.21 6.90
CA GLU A 181 -13.79 -9.10 5.95
C GLU A 181 -14.40 -10.29 6.69
N ARG A 182 -15.64 -10.64 6.34
CA ARG A 182 -16.31 -11.82 6.89
C ARG A 182 -16.09 -13.05 6.00
N PHE A 183 -15.79 -14.16 6.64
CA PHE A 183 -15.57 -15.43 5.96
C PHE A 183 -16.78 -16.35 6.08
N PRO A 184 -17.02 -17.20 5.07
CA PRO A 184 -17.94 -18.32 5.24
C PRO A 184 -17.35 -19.34 6.24
N GLY A 185 -18.21 -20.08 6.93
CA GLY A 185 -17.78 -21.13 7.86
C GLY A 185 -17.68 -20.68 9.32
N PRO A 186 -16.92 -21.39 10.16
CA PRO A 186 -16.87 -21.14 11.61
C PRO A 186 -16.11 -19.86 11.98
N ILE A 187 -15.05 -19.55 11.27
CA ILE A 187 -14.26 -18.30 11.47
C ILE A 187 -14.98 -17.17 10.76
N LYS A 188 -15.66 -16.31 11.49
CA LYS A 188 -16.47 -15.23 10.89
C LYS A 188 -15.64 -14.03 10.48
N THR A 189 -14.63 -13.66 11.28
CA THR A 189 -13.73 -12.53 11.02
C THR A 189 -12.42 -12.71 11.79
N VAL A 190 -11.37 -12.12 11.27
CA VAL A 190 -10.04 -12.08 11.88
C VAL A 190 -9.54 -10.64 12.02
N ALA A 191 -10.46 -9.68 12.12
CA ALA A 191 -10.14 -8.27 12.31
C ALA A 191 -9.17 -8.05 13.49
N ASP A 192 -8.25 -7.10 13.32
CA ASP A 192 -7.41 -6.62 14.43
C ASP A 192 -7.81 -5.18 14.81
N PRO A 193 -8.35 -4.94 16.00
CA PRO A 193 -8.81 -3.62 16.42
C PRO A 193 -7.70 -2.59 16.57
N ARG A 194 -6.45 -2.99 16.70
CA ARG A 194 -5.28 -2.09 16.85
C ARG A 194 -4.96 -1.35 15.55
N ILE A 195 -5.34 -1.92 14.41
CA ILE A 195 -5.07 -1.32 13.10
C ILE A 195 -6.17 -0.28 12.82
N THR A 196 -5.78 0.95 12.50
CA THR A 196 -6.68 2.10 12.40
C THR A 196 -6.99 2.54 10.98
N ALA A 197 -6.14 2.19 9.99
CA ALA A 197 -6.34 2.51 8.58
C ALA A 197 -5.81 1.39 7.67
N PHE A 198 -6.35 1.28 6.45
CA PHE A 198 -6.03 0.18 5.54
C PHE A 198 -5.81 0.68 4.11
N ILE A 199 -4.74 0.19 3.44
CA ILE A 199 -4.50 0.42 2.01
C ILE A 199 -4.32 -0.94 1.32
N ALA A 200 -5.16 -1.25 0.35
CA ALA A 200 -5.09 -2.49 -0.40
C ALA A 200 -4.76 -2.21 -1.87
N PHE A 201 -3.61 -2.72 -2.32
CA PHE A 201 -3.16 -2.64 -3.71
C PHE A 201 -3.60 -3.92 -4.44
N SER A 202 -4.31 -3.76 -5.53
CA SER A 202 -4.92 -4.86 -6.28
C SER A 202 -5.81 -5.77 -5.43
N PRO A 203 -6.73 -5.23 -4.58
CA PRO A 203 -7.66 -6.06 -3.84
C PRO A 203 -8.62 -6.76 -4.80
N THR A 204 -9.33 -7.81 -4.33
CA THR A 204 -10.34 -8.47 -5.15
C THR A 204 -11.48 -9.01 -4.29
N VAL A 205 -12.71 -8.86 -4.75
CA VAL A 205 -13.87 -9.52 -4.13
C VAL A 205 -13.83 -11.02 -4.37
N GLN A 206 -14.37 -11.78 -3.43
CA GLN A 206 -14.45 -13.23 -3.46
C GLN A 206 -15.90 -13.70 -3.32
N GLY A 207 -16.23 -14.81 -3.94
CA GLY A 207 -17.57 -15.38 -3.88
C GLY A 207 -18.58 -14.69 -4.80
N ALA A 208 -19.85 -15.07 -4.68
CA ALA A 208 -20.91 -14.55 -5.51
C ALA A 208 -21.26 -13.09 -5.15
N LYS A 209 -21.58 -12.25 -6.14
CA LYS A 209 -21.93 -10.84 -5.95
C LYS A 209 -22.97 -10.59 -4.86
N LYS A 210 -23.98 -11.45 -4.75
CA LYS A 210 -25.04 -11.35 -3.74
C LYS A 210 -24.55 -11.43 -2.28
N THR A 211 -23.33 -11.94 -2.04
CA THR A 211 -22.73 -12.06 -0.71
C THR A 211 -21.73 -10.96 -0.39
N TRP A 212 -21.41 -10.08 -1.33
CA TRP A 212 -20.33 -9.09 -1.17
C TRP A 212 -20.62 -8.06 -0.05
N SER A 213 -21.86 -7.55 0.00
CA SER A 213 -22.24 -6.57 1.04
C SER A 213 -22.14 -7.18 2.44
N GLU A 214 -22.56 -8.43 2.63
CA GLU A 214 -22.39 -9.13 3.91
C GLU A 214 -20.91 -9.34 4.24
N ARG A 215 -20.09 -9.70 3.24
CA ARG A 215 -18.70 -10.05 3.41
C ARG A 215 -17.82 -8.85 3.69
N TYR A 216 -18.01 -7.74 2.97
CA TYR A 216 -17.13 -6.57 3.02
C TYR A 216 -17.74 -5.35 3.72
N GLY A 217 -19.05 -5.33 3.92
CA GLY A 217 -19.75 -4.23 4.58
C GLY A 217 -19.35 -4.00 6.04
N SER A 218 -18.80 -5.03 6.71
CA SER A 218 -18.28 -4.93 8.08
C SER A 218 -16.90 -4.26 8.21
N MET A 219 -16.22 -3.96 7.10
CA MET A 219 -14.93 -3.26 7.10
C MET A 219 -15.15 -1.76 7.39
N ALA A 220 -15.33 -1.42 8.67
CA ALA A 220 -15.83 -0.10 9.07
C ALA A 220 -14.77 1.03 9.03
N LYS A 221 -13.49 0.71 9.24
CA LYS A 221 -12.41 1.70 9.34
C LYS A 221 -12.02 2.29 7.98
N PRO A 222 -11.28 3.42 7.95
CA PRO A 222 -10.78 4.03 6.72
C PRO A 222 -10.07 3.02 5.81
N PHE A 223 -10.45 3.02 4.54
CA PHE A 223 -9.94 2.03 3.59
C PHE A 223 -9.73 2.63 2.19
N LEU A 224 -8.51 2.49 1.67
CA LEU A 224 -8.14 2.90 0.32
C LEU A 224 -7.90 1.66 -0.55
N SER A 225 -8.64 1.54 -1.65
CA SER A 225 -8.43 0.55 -2.71
C SER A 225 -7.65 1.16 -3.87
N VAL A 226 -6.55 0.53 -4.29
CA VAL A 226 -5.72 0.94 -5.43
C VAL A 226 -5.72 -0.18 -6.45
N THR A 227 -6.13 0.09 -7.69
CA THR A 227 -6.17 -0.88 -8.80
C THR A 227 -6.04 -0.17 -10.16
N GLY A 228 -6.06 -0.91 -11.25
CA GLY A 228 -5.95 -0.35 -12.60
C GLY A 228 -6.88 -1.02 -13.61
N THR A 229 -7.01 -0.38 -14.78
CA THR A 229 -7.92 -0.83 -15.85
C THR A 229 -7.50 -2.15 -16.50
N ILE A 230 -6.22 -2.51 -16.41
CA ILE A 230 -5.67 -3.78 -16.91
C ILE A 230 -5.09 -4.65 -15.79
N ASP A 231 -5.52 -4.42 -14.53
CA ASP A 231 -5.14 -5.21 -13.35
C ASP A 231 -5.79 -6.60 -13.38
N GLY A 232 -5.27 -7.44 -14.27
CA GLY A 232 -5.78 -8.78 -14.56
C GLY A 232 -5.37 -9.83 -13.53
N ASP A 233 -5.61 -11.08 -13.89
CA ASP A 233 -5.33 -12.27 -13.06
C ASP A 233 -4.02 -12.94 -13.46
N ALA A 234 -2.94 -12.53 -12.85
CA ALA A 234 -1.63 -13.15 -13.08
C ALA A 234 -1.53 -14.62 -12.60
N MET A 235 -2.47 -15.09 -11.76
CA MET A 235 -2.36 -16.39 -11.08
C MET A 235 -3.45 -17.40 -11.44
N GLY A 236 -4.42 -17.05 -12.32
CA GLY A 236 -5.54 -17.92 -12.66
C GLY A 236 -6.54 -18.10 -11.52
N THR A 237 -6.70 -17.09 -10.66
CA THR A 237 -7.60 -17.09 -9.50
C THR A 237 -9.03 -16.63 -9.84
N GLY A 238 -9.29 -16.24 -11.09
CA GLY A 238 -10.53 -15.64 -11.56
C GLY A 238 -10.66 -14.15 -11.24
N SER A 239 -9.60 -13.51 -10.76
CA SER A 239 -9.57 -12.07 -10.52
C SER A 239 -9.54 -11.30 -11.84
N ASN A 240 -10.18 -10.15 -11.89
CA ASN A 240 -10.18 -9.26 -13.04
C ASN A 240 -10.35 -7.80 -12.59
N PRO A 241 -10.11 -6.81 -13.45
CA PRO A 241 -10.20 -5.39 -13.06
C PRO A 241 -11.56 -5.02 -12.44
N LYS A 242 -12.68 -5.60 -12.93
CA LYS A 242 -14.02 -5.34 -12.37
C LYS A 242 -14.17 -5.85 -10.95
N ASN A 243 -13.66 -7.06 -10.66
CA ASN A 243 -13.71 -7.64 -9.32
C ASN A 243 -12.80 -6.90 -8.34
N ARG A 244 -11.69 -6.32 -8.84
CA ARG A 244 -10.82 -5.48 -8.03
C ARG A 244 -11.46 -4.15 -7.67
N ALA A 245 -12.03 -3.46 -8.65
CA ALA A 245 -12.77 -2.22 -8.44
C ALA A 245 -13.99 -2.41 -7.53
N ALA A 246 -14.66 -3.56 -7.60
CA ALA A 246 -15.87 -3.86 -6.85
C ALA A 246 -15.66 -3.98 -5.33
N VAL A 247 -14.43 -4.08 -4.83
CA VAL A 247 -14.17 -4.07 -3.38
C VAL A 247 -14.70 -2.78 -2.73
N PHE A 248 -14.49 -1.63 -3.37
CA PHE A 248 -15.04 -0.35 -2.92
C PHE A 248 -16.57 -0.37 -2.90
N ASP A 249 -17.20 -0.85 -3.97
CA ASP A 249 -18.67 -0.87 -4.09
C ASP A 249 -19.31 -1.79 -3.05
N ALA A 250 -18.63 -2.86 -2.67
CA ALA A 250 -19.08 -3.85 -1.69
C ALA A 250 -18.96 -3.40 -0.23
N GLN A 251 -18.20 -2.34 0.05
CA GLN A 251 -18.07 -1.76 1.39
C GLN A 251 -19.24 -0.82 1.70
N ASN A 252 -19.59 -0.69 2.98
CA ASN A 252 -20.52 0.35 3.43
C ASN A 252 -19.88 1.73 3.30
N THR A 253 -20.68 2.77 3.44
CA THR A 253 -20.24 4.16 3.45
C THR A 253 -19.35 4.47 4.66
N GLY A 254 -18.58 5.54 4.56
CA GLY A 254 -17.72 6.06 5.62
C GLY A 254 -16.23 5.82 5.35
N GLU A 255 -15.56 6.87 4.88
CA GLU A 255 -14.10 6.94 4.71
C GLU A 255 -13.54 5.81 3.82
N LYS A 256 -14.23 5.55 2.73
CA LYS A 256 -13.82 4.60 1.71
C LYS A 256 -13.37 5.34 0.45
N TYR A 257 -12.24 4.92 -0.06
CA TYR A 257 -11.59 5.54 -1.22
C TYR A 257 -11.20 4.48 -2.22
N ARG A 258 -11.27 4.85 -3.50
CA ARG A 258 -10.81 4.01 -4.60
C ARG A 258 -10.10 4.87 -5.63
N VAL A 259 -8.95 4.39 -6.11
CA VAL A 259 -8.32 4.85 -7.35
C VAL A 259 -8.25 3.70 -8.34
N ILE A 260 -8.65 3.94 -9.58
CA ILE A 260 -8.48 3.03 -10.72
C ILE A 260 -7.57 3.74 -11.71
N PHE A 261 -6.32 3.30 -11.83
CA PHE A 261 -5.38 3.89 -12.77
C PHE A 261 -5.60 3.39 -14.19
N ALA A 262 -5.58 4.30 -15.16
CA ALA A 262 -5.54 3.95 -16.58
C ALA A 262 -4.25 3.16 -16.85
N ASP A 263 -4.35 2.08 -17.64
CA ASP A 263 -3.25 1.20 -18.05
C ASP A 263 -2.41 0.62 -16.89
N GLY A 264 -2.95 0.64 -15.67
CA GLY A 264 -2.32 0.00 -14.52
C GLY A 264 -2.54 -1.51 -14.52
N ASP A 265 -1.46 -2.29 -14.60
CA ASP A 265 -1.48 -3.75 -14.49
C ASP A 265 -1.28 -4.22 -13.04
N HIS A 266 -1.37 -5.55 -12.84
CA HIS A 266 -1.22 -6.15 -11.51
C HIS A 266 0.14 -5.88 -10.86
N SER A 267 1.19 -5.87 -11.64
CA SER A 267 2.57 -5.80 -11.12
C SER A 267 2.99 -4.39 -10.71
N VAL A 268 2.47 -3.34 -11.37
CA VAL A 268 2.85 -1.96 -11.07
C VAL A 268 2.51 -1.56 -9.63
N PHE A 269 1.46 -2.15 -9.05
CA PHE A 269 1.03 -1.88 -7.68
C PHE A 269 1.84 -2.64 -6.62
N GLY A 270 2.66 -3.61 -7.02
CA GLY A 270 3.57 -4.32 -6.14
C GLY A 270 4.68 -3.45 -5.55
N GLY A 271 4.90 -2.24 -6.09
CA GLY A 271 5.91 -1.29 -5.60
C GLY A 271 7.35 -1.78 -5.76
N GLY A 272 7.58 -2.77 -6.61
CA GLY A 272 8.89 -3.23 -7.06
C GLY A 272 9.43 -2.40 -8.22
N SER A 273 10.63 -2.72 -8.70
CA SER A 273 11.14 -2.12 -9.93
C SER A 273 10.34 -2.65 -11.14
N ILE A 274 10.26 -1.84 -12.21
CA ILE A 274 9.62 -2.26 -13.47
C ILE A 274 10.26 -3.55 -14.01
N ARG A 275 11.54 -3.81 -13.69
CA ARG A 275 12.24 -5.06 -14.04
C ARG A 275 11.71 -6.26 -13.27
N ASP A 276 11.24 -6.08 -12.04
CA ASP A 276 10.70 -7.17 -11.22
C ASP A 276 9.32 -7.62 -11.72
N ALA A 277 8.55 -6.74 -12.35
CA ALA A 277 7.27 -7.06 -12.97
C ALA A 277 7.39 -8.08 -14.12
N THR A 278 8.50 -8.06 -14.85
CA THR A 278 8.69 -8.95 -16.02
C THR A 278 8.94 -10.41 -15.65
N TRP A 279 9.40 -10.73 -14.42
CA TRP A 279 9.63 -12.11 -14.03
C TRP A 279 8.33 -12.90 -13.84
N ILE A 280 7.26 -12.27 -13.34
CA ILE A 280 5.95 -12.92 -13.21
C ILE A 280 5.50 -13.42 -14.57
N ASN A 281 5.53 -12.58 -15.61
CA ASN A 281 5.18 -12.96 -16.97
C ASN A 281 6.06 -14.11 -17.48
N ARG A 282 7.36 -14.10 -17.14
CA ARG A 282 8.31 -15.16 -17.52
C ARG A 282 8.04 -16.48 -16.80
N VAL A 283 7.72 -16.45 -15.50
CA VAL A 283 7.43 -17.65 -14.69
C VAL A 283 6.07 -18.23 -15.04
N MET A 284 5.09 -17.38 -15.38
CA MET A 284 3.74 -17.80 -15.70
C MET A 284 3.57 -18.25 -17.16
N GLY A 285 4.53 -17.93 -18.04
CA GLY A 285 4.52 -18.35 -19.45
C GLY A 285 3.41 -17.72 -20.29
N GLU A 286 2.81 -16.63 -19.83
CA GLU A 286 1.71 -15.93 -20.48
C GLU A 286 2.11 -14.46 -20.75
N SER A 287 1.70 -13.92 -21.91
CA SER A 287 1.84 -12.49 -22.19
C SER A 287 0.61 -11.77 -21.66
N PHE A 288 0.76 -11.07 -20.55
CA PHE A 288 -0.27 -10.14 -20.06
C PHE A 288 -0.05 -8.75 -20.65
N GLU A 289 -1.14 -8.02 -20.85
CA GLU A 289 -1.08 -6.58 -21.07
C GLU A 289 -0.28 -5.96 -19.91
N SER A 290 0.75 -5.19 -20.22
CA SER A 290 1.66 -4.64 -19.21
C SER A 290 1.67 -3.12 -19.29
N THR A 291 1.75 -2.51 -18.12
CA THR A 291 1.93 -1.06 -17.96
C THR A 291 3.23 -0.62 -18.64
N SER A 292 3.16 0.39 -19.51
CA SER A 292 4.35 0.98 -20.11
C SER A 292 5.22 1.67 -19.04
N ALA A 293 6.52 1.82 -19.31
CA ALA A 293 7.42 2.50 -18.36
C ALA A 293 6.99 3.94 -18.04
N ALA A 294 6.45 4.64 -19.04
CA ALA A 294 5.94 6.01 -18.84
C ALA A 294 4.69 6.01 -17.95
N ALA A 295 3.72 5.12 -18.20
CA ALA A 295 2.53 4.97 -17.36
C ALA A 295 2.89 4.51 -15.96
N ALA A 296 3.82 3.56 -15.81
CA ALA A 296 4.29 3.09 -14.50
C ALA A 296 4.87 4.22 -13.64
N LYS A 297 5.65 5.12 -14.25
CA LYS A 297 6.17 6.29 -13.55
C LYS A 297 5.04 7.19 -13.04
N VAL A 298 4.06 7.51 -13.87
CA VAL A 298 2.91 8.34 -13.51
C VAL A 298 2.10 7.67 -12.39
N ILE A 299 1.85 6.37 -12.51
CA ILE A 299 1.14 5.58 -11.50
C ILE A 299 1.89 5.60 -10.16
N HIS A 300 3.20 5.38 -10.18
CA HIS A 300 4.02 5.40 -8.96
C HIS A 300 4.01 6.79 -8.29
N ASP A 301 4.22 7.86 -9.06
CA ASP A 301 4.23 9.23 -8.53
C ASP A 301 2.88 9.58 -7.88
N LYS A 302 1.77 9.31 -8.57
CA LYS A 302 0.42 9.61 -8.06
C LYS A 302 0.01 8.69 -6.90
N THR A 303 0.35 7.41 -6.96
CA THR A 303 0.11 6.46 -5.86
C THR A 303 0.86 6.89 -4.59
N SER A 304 2.11 7.35 -4.73
CA SER A 304 2.90 7.84 -3.61
C SER A 304 2.21 9.03 -2.92
N VAL A 305 1.75 10.02 -3.69
CA VAL A 305 1.02 11.17 -3.14
C VAL A 305 -0.29 10.76 -2.48
N ILE A 306 -1.13 9.97 -3.17
CA ILE A 306 -2.46 9.57 -2.68
C ILE A 306 -2.35 8.74 -1.40
N THR A 307 -1.43 7.77 -1.36
CA THR A 307 -1.27 6.90 -0.18
C THR A 307 -0.66 7.65 0.99
N LEU A 308 0.29 8.56 0.76
CA LEU A 308 0.83 9.41 1.81
C LEU A 308 -0.26 10.32 2.40
N THR A 309 -1.03 11.00 1.55
CA THR A 309 -2.15 11.86 1.99
C THR A 309 -3.19 11.07 2.78
N PHE A 310 -3.50 9.84 2.36
CA PHE A 310 -4.39 8.95 3.13
C PHE A 310 -3.81 8.62 4.52
N LEU A 311 -2.54 8.28 4.60
CA LEU A 311 -1.88 8.01 5.88
C LEU A 311 -1.81 9.27 6.76
N ASP A 312 -1.53 10.44 6.21
CA ASP A 312 -1.52 11.70 6.95
C ASP A 312 -2.91 12.03 7.52
N ALA A 313 -3.97 11.84 6.72
CA ALA A 313 -5.34 12.06 7.17
C ALA A 313 -5.73 11.14 8.36
N TYR A 314 -5.40 9.85 8.29
CA TYR A 314 -5.94 8.86 9.22
C TYR A 314 -4.98 8.40 10.32
N LEU A 315 -3.67 8.57 10.16
CA LEU A 315 -2.71 8.25 11.21
C LEU A 315 -2.13 9.49 11.90
N LYS A 316 -2.05 10.63 11.19
CA LYS A 316 -1.60 11.90 11.80
C LYS A 316 -2.76 12.82 12.16
N GLY A 317 -3.98 12.53 11.72
CA GLY A 317 -5.15 13.36 11.96
C GLY A 317 -5.13 14.69 11.20
N ASP A 318 -4.45 14.72 10.04
CA ASP A 318 -4.34 15.92 9.22
C ASP A 318 -5.65 16.22 8.49
N ALA A 319 -6.36 17.25 8.96
CA ALA A 319 -7.62 17.68 8.38
C ALA A 319 -7.48 18.20 6.95
N SER A 320 -6.33 18.80 6.60
CA SER A 320 -6.06 19.28 5.24
C SER A 320 -5.90 18.11 4.28
N ALA A 321 -5.18 17.06 4.70
CA ALA A 321 -5.06 15.81 3.96
C ALA A 321 -6.42 15.14 3.75
N LYS A 322 -7.27 15.12 4.79
CA LYS A 322 -8.65 14.60 4.69
C LYS A 322 -9.48 15.40 3.69
N SER A 323 -9.45 16.71 3.76
CA SER A 323 -10.18 17.60 2.84
C SER A 323 -9.71 17.41 1.39
N TRP A 324 -8.40 17.20 1.19
CA TRP A 324 -7.83 16.95 -0.13
C TRP A 324 -8.35 15.62 -0.72
N LEU A 325 -8.41 14.55 0.07
CA LEU A 325 -8.97 13.26 -0.35
C LEU A 325 -10.44 13.39 -0.77
N ASP A 326 -11.21 14.17 -0.03
CA ASP A 326 -12.66 14.36 -0.28
C ASP A 326 -12.97 15.35 -1.43
N GLY A 327 -11.99 16.12 -1.91
CA GLY A 327 -12.21 17.17 -2.90
C GLY A 327 -11.26 17.19 -4.08
N ASP A 328 -9.96 17.24 -3.84
CA ASP A 328 -8.97 17.57 -4.87
C ASP A 328 -8.25 16.36 -5.47
N ALA A 329 -8.34 15.17 -4.86
CA ALA A 329 -7.67 13.96 -5.33
C ALA A 329 -8.00 13.63 -6.78
N ALA A 330 -9.27 13.77 -7.18
CA ALA A 330 -9.72 13.56 -8.55
C ALA A 330 -9.03 14.50 -9.56
N LYS A 331 -8.83 15.78 -9.19
CA LYS A 331 -8.16 16.77 -10.04
C LYS A 331 -6.68 16.44 -10.24
N VAL A 332 -6.02 16.00 -9.16
CA VAL A 332 -4.59 15.61 -9.23
C VAL A 332 -4.42 14.33 -10.05
N LEU A 333 -5.37 13.41 -9.98
CA LEU A 333 -5.35 12.19 -10.77
C LEU A 333 -5.49 12.50 -12.27
N GLY A 334 -6.43 13.39 -12.66
CA GLY A 334 -6.65 13.79 -14.05
C GLY A 334 -6.90 12.59 -14.96
N ASP A 335 -6.34 12.61 -16.16
CA ASP A 335 -6.48 11.52 -17.15
C ASP A 335 -5.73 10.22 -16.76
N ALA A 336 -4.95 10.23 -15.67
CA ALA A 336 -4.24 9.03 -15.23
C ALA A 336 -5.15 7.99 -14.54
N GLY A 337 -6.42 8.33 -14.27
CA GLY A 337 -7.36 7.35 -13.70
C GLY A 337 -8.60 7.98 -13.08
N GLU A 338 -9.35 7.16 -12.36
CA GLU A 338 -10.60 7.53 -11.71
C GLU A 338 -10.47 7.50 -10.18
N TRP A 339 -11.03 8.52 -9.53
CA TRP A 339 -11.14 8.62 -8.08
C TRP A 339 -12.58 8.47 -7.61
N SER A 340 -12.79 7.74 -6.55
CA SER A 340 -14.10 7.61 -5.89
C SER A 340 -13.93 7.63 -4.37
N TYR A 341 -14.90 8.23 -3.67
CA TYR A 341 -14.95 8.19 -2.21
C TYR A 341 -16.42 8.17 -1.71
N LYS A 342 -16.64 7.69 -0.50
CA LYS A 342 -17.97 7.64 0.15
C LYS A 342 -17.87 7.51 1.67
#